data_11f6eed2ed10af2b3fa6121c70fc5d86
#
_entry.id   11f6eed2ed10af2b3fa6121c70fc5d86
#
_cell.length_a   1.000
_cell.length_b   1.000
_cell.length_c   1.000
_cell.angle_alpha   90.00
_cell.angle_beta   90.00
_cell.angle_gamma   90.00
#
_symmetry.space_group_name_H-M   'P 1'
#
loop_
_entity.id
_entity.type
_entity.pdbx_description
1 polymer ?
#
loop_
_entity_poly.entity_id
_entity_poly.type
_entity_poly.pdbx_seq_one_letter_code
_entity_poly.pdbx_strand_id
1 'polypeptide(L)'
;MFENQPKGLFALALANTGERFGYYTMIAVFALFLRSNFGFDPKWAGEIYGDFLMLVYFLPILGGYLADKFGFGKMVTTGIIIMFIGYLLLSIPLGGATAGIVAMLAALLLISLGTGLFKGNLQVMVGNLYDDPRYANQRDAGFSLFYMAINIGALFAPTAAVKITEYAQTHLGYTAPGEAYHFAFMVACASLVLSIAIYYAFRGTFRHTEDSGKKAGKAAAATTEPELTKE
;
A
#
# COMPACT_ATOMS: atom_id res chain seq x y z
N MET A 1 -8.86 -6.41 -24.66
CA MET A 1 -8.23 -6.26 -23.33
C MET A 1 -9.11 -5.47 -22.36
N PHE A 2 -9.62 -4.29 -22.73
CA PHE A 2 -10.48 -3.45 -21.87
C PHE A 2 -11.97 -3.83 -21.90
N GLU A 3 -12.41 -4.50 -22.96
CA GLU A 3 -13.80 -4.89 -23.15
C GLU A 3 -14.19 -6.05 -22.23
N ASN A 4 -15.43 -6.01 -21.74
CA ASN A 4 -16.00 -7.05 -20.87
C ASN A 4 -15.27 -7.30 -19.54
N GLN A 5 -14.53 -6.31 -19.03
CA GLN A 5 -13.91 -6.39 -17.69
C GLN A 5 -14.92 -5.99 -16.61
N PRO A 6 -14.86 -6.61 -15.41
CA PRO A 6 -15.70 -6.20 -14.29
C PRO A 6 -15.37 -4.76 -13.87
N LYS A 7 -16.38 -3.94 -13.61
CA LYS A 7 -16.19 -2.53 -13.20
C LYS A 7 -15.34 -2.39 -11.95
N GLY A 8 -15.41 -3.36 -11.05
CA GLY A 8 -14.59 -3.42 -9.83
C GLY A 8 -13.08 -3.46 -10.09
N LEU A 9 -12.65 -4.02 -11.22
CA LEU A 9 -11.25 -4.03 -11.62
C LEU A 9 -10.67 -2.61 -11.70
N PHE A 10 -11.35 -1.71 -12.41
CA PHE A 10 -10.87 -0.34 -12.60
C PHE A 10 -10.82 0.44 -11.29
N ALA A 11 -11.81 0.23 -10.42
CA ALA A 11 -11.86 0.85 -9.10
C ALA A 11 -10.68 0.38 -8.21
N LEU A 12 -10.47 -0.92 -8.14
CA LEU A 12 -9.36 -1.50 -7.35
C LEU A 12 -7.99 -1.15 -7.95
N ALA A 13 -7.87 -1.13 -9.29
CA ALA A 13 -6.64 -0.74 -9.98
C ALA A 13 -6.29 0.73 -9.70
N LEU A 14 -7.25 1.66 -9.81
CA LEU A 14 -7.03 3.08 -9.52
C LEU A 14 -6.71 3.33 -8.05
N ALA A 15 -7.40 2.67 -7.12
CA ALA A 15 -7.07 2.75 -5.70
C ALA A 15 -5.64 2.27 -5.43
N ASN A 16 -5.25 1.14 -6.04
CA ASN A 16 -3.89 0.63 -5.92
C ASN A 16 -2.84 1.54 -6.58
N THR A 17 -3.16 2.15 -7.72
CA THR A 17 -2.28 3.12 -8.39
C THR A 17 -1.97 4.30 -7.48
N GLY A 18 -2.97 4.85 -6.79
CA GLY A 18 -2.79 5.94 -5.83
C GLY A 18 -1.87 5.54 -4.67
N GLU A 19 -2.09 4.36 -4.10
CA GLU A 19 -1.24 3.85 -3.01
C GLU A 19 0.18 3.57 -3.52
N ARG A 20 0.35 2.91 -4.65
CA ARG A 20 1.67 2.65 -5.24
C ARG A 20 2.41 3.92 -5.62
N PHE A 21 1.72 4.92 -6.16
CA PHE A 21 2.31 6.23 -6.43
C PHE A 21 2.91 6.85 -5.15
N GLY A 22 2.16 6.84 -4.04
CA GLY A 22 2.66 7.32 -2.74
C GLY A 22 3.88 6.55 -2.26
N TYR A 23 3.84 5.22 -2.34
CA TYR A 23 4.95 4.36 -1.96
C TYR A 23 6.22 4.64 -2.78
N TYR A 24 6.11 4.70 -4.10
CA TYR A 24 7.27 4.96 -4.97
C TYR A 24 7.76 6.40 -4.87
N THR A 25 6.89 7.37 -4.57
CA THR A 25 7.28 8.75 -4.27
C THR A 25 8.16 8.80 -3.01
N MET A 26 7.77 8.12 -1.95
CA MET A 26 8.57 8.03 -0.72
C MET A 26 9.90 7.33 -0.97
N ILE A 27 9.89 6.15 -1.57
CA ILE A 27 11.09 5.34 -1.81
C ILE A 27 12.12 6.08 -2.66
N ALA A 28 11.70 6.88 -3.63
CA ALA A 28 12.58 7.63 -4.52
C ALA A 28 13.51 8.61 -3.78
N VAL A 29 13.07 9.17 -2.66
CA VAL A 29 13.83 10.13 -1.87
C VAL A 29 14.29 9.60 -0.52
N PHE A 30 13.84 8.43 -0.10
CA PHE A 30 14.01 7.94 1.26
C PHE A 30 15.49 7.79 1.67
N ALA A 31 16.33 7.19 0.83
CA ALA A 31 17.76 7.04 1.13
C ALA A 31 18.47 8.40 1.23
N LEU A 32 18.08 9.37 0.39
CA LEU A 32 18.59 10.74 0.45
C LEU A 32 18.13 11.45 1.72
N PHE A 33 16.88 11.25 2.10
CA PHE A 33 16.32 11.77 3.35
C PHE A 33 17.09 11.25 4.57
N LEU A 34 17.36 9.94 4.66
CA LEU A 34 18.14 9.35 5.75
C LEU A 34 19.53 9.98 5.89
N ARG A 35 20.18 10.23 4.77
CA ARG A 35 21.51 10.83 4.74
C ARG A 35 21.50 12.32 5.08
N SER A 36 20.56 13.07 4.50
CA SER A 36 20.53 14.52 4.65
C SER A 36 19.94 14.97 5.97
N ASN A 37 18.86 14.32 6.46
CA ASN A 37 18.14 14.73 7.67
C ASN A 37 18.78 14.20 8.96
N PHE A 38 19.32 12.97 8.93
CA PHE A 38 19.91 12.30 10.10
C PHE A 38 21.42 12.19 10.06
N GLY A 39 22.05 12.54 8.94
CA GLY A 39 23.51 12.43 8.79
C GLY A 39 24.03 10.99 8.71
N PHE A 40 23.15 10.01 8.42
CA PHE A 40 23.58 8.63 8.32
C PHE A 40 24.55 8.43 7.16
N ASP A 41 25.58 7.63 7.39
CA ASP A 41 26.48 7.21 6.34
C ASP A 41 25.75 6.30 5.31
N PRO A 42 26.35 6.07 4.13
CA PRO A 42 25.71 5.25 3.10
C PRO A 42 25.40 3.82 3.55
N LYS A 43 26.18 3.24 4.46
CA LYS A 43 25.99 1.88 4.96
C LYS A 43 24.73 1.81 5.85
N TRP A 44 24.66 2.66 6.87
CA TRP A 44 23.48 2.71 7.76
C TRP A 44 22.20 3.08 7.02
N ALA A 45 22.26 4.05 6.10
CA ALA A 45 21.09 4.39 5.28
C ALA A 45 20.65 3.20 4.42
N GLY A 46 21.59 2.44 3.85
CA GLY A 46 21.31 1.24 3.08
C GLY A 46 20.75 0.09 3.91
N GLU A 47 21.23 -0.12 5.14
CA GLU A 47 20.70 -1.13 6.06
C GLU A 47 19.25 -0.82 6.46
N ILE A 48 18.95 0.40 6.90
CA ILE A 48 17.58 0.81 7.25
C ILE A 48 16.64 0.67 6.04
N TYR A 49 17.11 1.07 4.86
CA TYR A 49 16.32 0.92 3.62
C TYR A 49 16.07 -0.55 3.29
N GLY A 50 17.08 -1.41 3.42
CA GLY A 50 16.97 -2.85 3.19
C GLY A 50 16.03 -3.54 4.17
N ASP A 51 16.14 -3.23 5.46
CA ASP A 51 15.27 -3.76 6.51
C ASP A 51 13.80 -3.34 6.29
N PHE A 52 13.59 -2.09 5.90
CA PHE A 52 12.26 -1.61 5.52
C PHE A 52 11.69 -2.42 4.35
N LEU A 53 12.46 -2.61 3.26
CA LEU A 53 12.02 -3.43 2.13
C LEU A 53 11.73 -4.87 2.55
N MET A 54 12.59 -5.48 3.36
CA MET A 54 12.38 -6.83 3.89
C MET A 54 11.02 -6.93 4.59
N LEU A 55 10.69 -5.99 5.47
CA LEU A 55 9.39 -5.96 6.16
C LEU A 55 8.22 -5.80 5.19
N VAL A 56 8.32 -4.90 4.20
CA VAL A 56 7.29 -4.65 3.18
C VAL A 56 6.98 -5.90 2.36
N TYR A 57 7.99 -6.76 2.11
CA TYR A 57 7.79 -8.00 1.36
C TYR A 57 7.40 -9.20 2.22
N PHE A 58 7.76 -9.20 3.50
CA PHE A 58 7.46 -10.31 4.40
C PHE A 58 6.08 -10.19 5.05
N LEU A 59 5.69 -8.98 5.49
CA LEU A 59 4.44 -8.74 6.20
C LEU A 59 3.14 -9.06 5.43
N PRO A 60 3.09 -9.08 4.08
CA PRO A 60 1.91 -9.57 3.36
C PRO A 60 1.49 -10.99 3.69
N ILE A 61 2.41 -11.86 4.15
CA ILE A 61 2.09 -13.21 4.62
C ILE A 61 1.17 -13.13 5.84
N LEU A 62 1.52 -12.28 6.80
CA LEU A 62 0.68 -12.02 7.97
C LEU A 62 -0.64 -11.35 7.57
N GLY A 63 -0.58 -10.40 6.62
CA GLY A 63 -1.76 -9.70 6.10
C GLY A 63 -2.77 -10.65 5.46
N GLY A 64 -2.31 -11.65 4.70
CA GLY A 64 -3.16 -12.70 4.12
C GLY A 64 -3.83 -13.55 5.19
N TYR A 65 -3.06 -14.05 6.16
CA TYR A 65 -3.60 -14.83 7.29
C TYR A 65 -4.69 -14.07 8.07
N LEU A 66 -4.47 -12.79 8.34
CA LEU A 66 -5.47 -11.96 9.01
C LEU A 66 -6.71 -11.70 8.15
N ALA A 67 -6.53 -11.59 6.83
CA ALA A 67 -7.65 -11.38 5.91
C ALA A 67 -8.57 -12.59 5.78
N ASP A 68 -8.01 -13.80 5.84
CA ASP A 68 -8.81 -15.04 5.88
C ASP A 68 -9.73 -15.06 7.11
N LYS A 69 -9.26 -14.51 8.23
CA LYS A 69 -10.02 -14.47 9.49
C LYS A 69 -11.01 -13.30 9.55
N PHE A 70 -10.59 -12.12 9.13
CA PHE A 70 -11.35 -10.86 9.34
C PHE A 70 -12.02 -10.31 8.07
N GLY A 71 -11.65 -10.80 6.88
CA GLY A 71 -12.13 -10.38 5.57
C GLY A 71 -11.16 -9.41 4.88
N PHE A 72 -11.04 -9.54 3.54
CA PHE A 72 -10.10 -8.77 2.73
C PHE A 72 -10.38 -7.28 2.77
N GLY A 73 -11.65 -6.86 2.65
CA GLY A 73 -12.02 -5.45 2.65
C GLY A 73 -11.65 -4.71 3.94
N LYS A 74 -11.77 -5.38 5.10
CA LYS A 74 -11.35 -4.81 6.38
C LYS A 74 -9.83 -4.66 6.43
N MET A 75 -9.07 -5.65 5.99
CA MET A 75 -7.61 -5.59 5.99
C MET A 75 -7.09 -4.52 5.03
N VAL A 76 -7.66 -4.40 3.84
CA VAL A 76 -7.33 -3.33 2.89
C VAL A 76 -7.57 -1.95 3.52
N THR A 77 -8.74 -1.72 4.12
CA THR A 77 -9.06 -0.45 4.78
C THR A 77 -8.13 -0.15 5.96
N THR A 78 -7.93 -1.12 6.84
CA THR A 78 -7.04 -0.96 7.99
C THR A 78 -5.60 -0.69 7.53
N GLY A 79 -5.16 -1.41 6.50
CA GLY A 79 -3.83 -1.24 5.93
C GLY A 79 -3.57 0.17 5.42
N ILE A 80 -4.50 0.74 4.65
CA ILE A 80 -4.33 2.09 4.09
C ILE A 80 -4.38 3.17 5.18
N ILE A 81 -5.17 2.99 6.23
CA ILE A 81 -5.21 3.92 7.37
C ILE A 81 -3.89 3.88 8.15
N ILE A 82 -3.35 2.69 8.42
CA ILE A 82 -2.06 2.53 9.11
C ILE A 82 -0.93 3.12 8.27
N MET A 83 -0.89 2.88 6.95
CA MET A 83 0.07 3.51 6.05
C MET A 83 -0.04 5.03 6.08
N PHE A 84 -1.26 5.57 6.03
CA PHE A 84 -1.50 7.00 6.08
C PHE A 84 -0.88 7.64 7.34
N ILE A 85 -1.10 7.02 8.52
CA ILE A 85 -0.50 7.49 9.78
C ILE A 85 1.03 7.45 9.69
N GLY A 86 1.61 6.40 9.10
CA GLY A 86 3.05 6.29 8.90
C GLY A 86 3.61 7.39 8.00
N TYR A 87 2.99 7.65 6.84
CA TYR A 87 3.41 8.74 5.95
C TYR A 87 3.19 10.11 6.57
N LEU A 88 2.10 10.30 7.32
CA LEU A 88 1.84 11.54 8.04
C LEU A 88 2.95 11.80 9.06
N LEU A 89 3.39 10.78 9.79
CA LEU A 89 4.49 10.89 10.74
C LEU A 89 5.82 11.27 10.05
N LEU A 90 6.12 10.70 8.87
CA LEU A 90 7.27 11.12 8.06
C LEU A 90 7.14 12.54 7.52
N SER A 91 5.92 13.03 7.31
CA SER A 91 5.67 14.39 6.78
C SER A 91 5.96 15.51 7.79
N ILE A 92 6.07 15.17 9.08
CA ILE A 92 6.32 16.14 10.14
C ILE A 92 7.83 16.32 10.30
N PRO A 93 8.37 17.53 10.14
CA PRO A 93 9.80 17.81 10.30
C PRO A 93 10.18 17.82 11.79
N LEU A 94 10.51 16.68 12.36
CA LEU A 94 10.96 16.54 13.75
C LEU A 94 12.47 16.74 13.93
N GLY A 95 13.19 17.07 12.86
CA GLY A 95 14.64 17.28 12.86
C GLY A 95 15.45 15.97 13.00
N GLY A 96 16.77 16.12 13.09
CA GLY A 96 17.71 14.99 13.19
C GLY A 96 17.97 14.46 14.60
N ALA A 97 17.25 14.95 15.63
CA ALA A 97 17.38 14.52 16.99
C ALA A 97 16.82 13.09 17.22
N THR A 98 17.12 12.49 18.36
CA THR A 98 16.65 11.15 18.75
C THR A 98 15.13 10.98 18.54
N ALA A 99 14.33 12.01 18.84
CA ALA A 99 12.88 11.99 18.62
C ALA A 99 12.53 11.79 17.13
N GLY A 100 13.24 12.46 16.22
CA GLY A 100 13.05 12.31 14.77
C GLY A 100 13.40 10.91 14.28
N ILE A 101 14.49 10.31 14.79
CA ILE A 101 14.88 8.93 14.45
C ILE A 101 13.82 7.92 14.92
N VAL A 102 13.34 8.05 16.18
CA VAL A 102 12.29 7.18 16.73
C VAL A 102 11.01 7.32 15.91
N ALA A 103 10.61 8.53 15.58
CA ALA A 103 9.43 8.79 14.76
C ALA A 103 9.56 8.19 13.35
N MET A 104 10.72 8.32 12.74
CA MET A 104 11.02 7.74 11.43
C MET A 104 10.93 6.20 11.47
N LEU A 105 11.55 5.54 12.46
CA LEU A 105 11.47 4.09 12.62
C LEU A 105 10.03 3.61 12.87
N ALA A 106 9.28 4.33 13.72
CA ALA A 106 7.87 4.04 13.95
C ALA A 106 7.04 4.19 12.66
N ALA A 107 7.31 5.23 11.87
CA ALA A 107 6.66 5.45 10.59
C ALA A 107 6.94 4.31 9.60
N LEU A 108 8.19 3.84 9.50
CA LEU A 108 8.56 2.71 8.64
C LEU A 108 7.84 1.42 9.02
N LEU A 109 7.72 1.14 10.34
CA LEU A 109 6.95 0.00 10.84
C LEU A 109 5.47 0.12 10.46
N LEU A 110 4.86 1.29 10.66
CA LEU A 110 3.46 1.53 10.28
C LEU A 110 3.24 1.37 8.78
N ILE A 111 4.13 1.93 7.95
CA ILE A 111 4.04 1.81 6.49
C ILE A 111 4.19 0.34 6.07
N SER A 112 5.14 -0.39 6.63
CA SER A 112 5.35 -1.80 6.33
C SER A 112 4.16 -2.67 6.74
N LEU A 113 3.62 -2.48 7.95
CA LEU A 113 2.42 -3.18 8.43
C LEU A 113 1.21 -2.88 7.56
N GLY A 114 0.98 -1.60 7.28
CA GLY A 114 -0.13 -1.17 6.43
C GLY A 114 -0.03 -1.74 5.02
N THR A 115 1.17 -1.70 4.41
CA THR A 115 1.43 -2.32 3.09
C THR A 115 1.18 -3.83 3.12
N GLY A 116 1.59 -4.51 4.19
CA GLY A 116 1.35 -5.94 4.38
C GLY A 116 -0.14 -6.28 4.41
N LEU A 117 -0.95 -5.46 5.10
CA LEU A 117 -2.39 -5.65 5.15
C LEU A 117 -3.11 -5.26 3.85
N PHE A 118 -2.57 -4.33 3.08
CA PHE A 118 -3.20 -3.79 1.88
C PHE A 118 -2.87 -4.58 0.62
N LYS A 119 -1.58 -4.72 0.31
CA LYS A 119 -1.08 -5.12 -1.02
C LYS A 119 -1.59 -6.49 -1.49
N GLY A 120 -1.38 -7.54 -0.69
CA GLY A 120 -1.78 -8.91 -1.05
C GLY A 120 -3.29 -9.05 -1.11
N ASN A 121 -3.98 -8.48 -0.13
CA ASN A 121 -5.43 -8.60 0.01
C ASN A 121 -6.20 -7.90 -1.10
N LEU A 122 -5.72 -6.74 -1.57
CA LEU A 122 -6.31 -6.07 -2.72
C LEU A 122 -6.19 -6.91 -4.00
N GLN A 123 -5.04 -7.58 -4.20
CA GLN A 123 -4.83 -8.48 -5.33
C GLN A 123 -5.76 -9.69 -5.30
N VAL A 124 -6.01 -10.27 -4.11
CA VAL A 124 -6.99 -11.35 -3.95
C VAL A 124 -8.39 -10.85 -4.30
N MET A 125 -8.77 -9.67 -3.85
CA MET A 125 -10.08 -9.08 -4.22
C MET A 125 -10.21 -8.89 -5.74
N VAL A 126 -9.14 -8.49 -6.44
CA VAL A 126 -9.13 -8.44 -7.91
C VAL A 126 -9.35 -9.83 -8.50
N GLY A 127 -8.65 -10.85 -7.98
CA GLY A 127 -8.85 -12.24 -8.42
C GLY A 127 -10.31 -12.72 -8.26
N ASN A 128 -10.92 -12.41 -7.13
CA ASN A 128 -12.29 -12.82 -6.79
C ASN A 128 -13.38 -12.12 -7.65
N LEU A 129 -13.05 -11.04 -8.38
CA LEU A 129 -13.96 -10.47 -9.39
C LEU A 129 -14.22 -11.43 -10.56
N TYR A 130 -13.27 -12.35 -10.81
CA TYR A 130 -13.31 -13.31 -11.90
C TYR A 130 -13.88 -14.68 -11.49
N ASP A 131 -14.35 -14.83 -10.26
CA ASP A 131 -15.12 -16.00 -9.83
C ASP A 131 -16.52 -16.03 -10.48
N ASP A 132 -17.00 -14.90 -10.99
CA ASP A 132 -18.20 -14.81 -11.82
C ASP A 132 -17.93 -15.44 -13.20
N PRO A 133 -18.70 -16.48 -13.62
CA PRO A 133 -18.50 -17.17 -14.89
C PRO A 133 -18.48 -16.25 -16.11
N ARG A 134 -19.14 -15.08 -16.03
CA ARG A 134 -19.14 -14.08 -17.13
C ARG A 134 -17.76 -13.49 -17.41
N TYR A 135 -16.89 -13.46 -16.40
CA TYR A 135 -15.57 -12.82 -16.47
C TYR A 135 -14.40 -13.81 -16.36
N ALA A 136 -14.66 -15.06 -16.01
CA ALA A 136 -13.64 -16.07 -15.70
C ALA A 136 -12.54 -16.18 -16.76
N ASN A 137 -12.90 -16.15 -18.04
CA ASN A 137 -11.97 -16.26 -19.18
C ASN A 137 -11.09 -15.01 -19.37
N GLN A 138 -11.34 -13.93 -18.63
CA GLN A 138 -10.62 -12.66 -18.78
C GLN A 138 -9.69 -12.36 -17.59
N ARG A 139 -9.53 -13.28 -16.67
CA ARG A 139 -8.75 -13.11 -15.44
C ARG A 139 -7.32 -12.65 -15.71
N ASP A 140 -6.62 -13.29 -16.64
CA ASP A 140 -5.23 -12.96 -16.99
C ASP A 140 -5.11 -11.56 -17.62
N ALA A 141 -6.05 -11.22 -18.51
CA ALA A 141 -6.13 -9.87 -19.09
C ALA A 141 -6.42 -8.81 -18.01
N GLY A 142 -7.26 -9.13 -17.02
CA GLY A 142 -7.57 -8.27 -15.89
C GLY A 142 -6.37 -8.03 -14.99
N PHE A 143 -5.61 -9.06 -14.64
CA PHE A 143 -4.37 -8.88 -13.90
C PHE A 143 -3.33 -8.08 -14.68
N SER A 144 -3.23 -8.27 -15.99
CA SER A 144 -2.34 -7.46 -16.84
C SER A 144 -2.72 -5.98 -16.80
N LEU A 145 -4.01 -5.65 -16.85
CA LEU A 145 -4.52 -4.27 -16.69
C LEU A 145 -4.22 -3.71 -15.30
N PHE A 146 -4.43 -4.51 -14.26
CA PHE A 146 -4.15 -4.14 -12.90
C PHE A 146 -2.66 -3.80 -12.69
N TYR A 147 -1.75 -4.64 -13.17
CA TYR A 147 -0.31 -4.38 -13.09
C TYR A 147 0.15 -3.21 -13.97
N MET A 148 -0.47 -3.01 -15.13
CA MET A 148 -0.21 -1.85 -15.98
C MET A 148 -0.54 -0.54 -15.24
N ALA A 149 -1.67 -0.48 -14.55
CA ALA A 149 -2.06 0.68 -13.76
C ALA A 149 -1.05 0.97 -12.63
N ILE A 150 -0.55 -0.06 -11.94
CA ILE A 150 0.52 0.06 -10.94
C ILE A 150 1.77 0.69 -11.56
N ASN A 151 2.21 0.17 -12.70
CA ASN A 151 3.44 0.63 -13.37
C ASN A 151 3.32 2.08 -13.87
N ILE A 152 2.13 2.51 -14.27
CA ILE A 152 1.86 3.92 -14.62
C ILE A 152 2.07 4.80 -13.37
N GLY A 153 1.51 4.43 -12.23
CA GLY A 153 1.75 5.15 -10.97
C GLY A 153 3.23 5.21 -10.59
N ALA A 154 3.92 4.07 -10.69
CA ALA A 154 5.35 3.95 -10.39
C ALA A 154 6.24 4.79 -11.32
N LEU A 155 5.87 4.93 -12.58
CA LEU A 155 6.62 5.70 -13.59
C LEU A 155 6.70 7.19 -13.25
N PHE A 156 5.60 7.77 -12.76
CA PHE A 156 5.54 9.21 -12.46
C PHE A 156 6.01 9.56 -11.05
N ALA A 157 6.02 8.62 -10.12
CA ALA A 157 6.29 8.84 -8.72
C ALA A 157 7.70 9.45 -8.44
N PRO A 158 8.82 8.94 -9.01
CA PRO A 158 10.13 9.52 -8.78
C PRO A 158 10.22 10.97 -9.28
N THR A 159 9.65 11.26 -10.45
CA THR A 159 9.62 12.62 -10.99
C THR A 159 8.81 13.56 -10.09
N ALA A 160 7.67 13.13 -9.60
CA ALA A 160 6.86 13.89 -8.65
C ALA A 160 7.63 14.16 -7.35
N ALA A 161 8.33 13.15 -6.81
CA ALA A 161 9.15 13.28 -5.60
C ALA A 161 10.24 14.33 -5.74
N VAL A 162 10.99 14.28 -6.86
CA VAL A 162 12.07 15.25 -7.13
C VAL A 162 11.50 16.65 -7.32
N LYS A 163 10.45 16.79 -8.14
CA LYS A 163 9.85 18.11 -8.44
C LYS A 163 9.24 18.77 -7.22
N ILE A 164 8.56 18.06 -6.34
CA ILE A 164 8.00 18.66 -5.12
C ILE A 164 9.10 19.05 -4.13
N THR A 165 10.18 18.26 -4.03
CA THR A 165 11.33 18.57 -3.18
C THR A 165 12.05 19.82 -3.71
N GLU A 166 12.30 19.91 -5.01
CA GLU A 166 12.89 21.07 -5.67
C GLU A 166 12.03 22.33 -5.45
N TYR A 167 10.71 22.21 -5.62
CA TYR A 167 9.77 23.31 -5.38
C TYR A 167 9.80 23.79 -3.93
N ALA A 168 9.85 22.88 -2.97
CA ALA A 168 9.95 23.22 -1.55
C ALA A 168 11.24 23.99 -1.24
N GLN A 169 12.37 23.61 -1.84
CA GLN A 169 13.65 24.28 -1.67
C GLN A 169 13.65 25.68 -2.29
N THR A 170 13.17 25.80 -3.54
CA THR A 170 13.33 27.03 -4.33
C THR A 170 12.26 28.08 -4.05
N HIS A 171 11.01 27.66 -3.73
CA HIS A 171 9.87 28.57 -3.59
C HIS A 171 9.33 28.70 -2.17
N LEU A 172 9.51 27.65 -1.33
CA LEU A 172 9.00 27.64 0.04
C LEU A 172 10.09 27.90 1.08
N GLY A 173 11.37 27.99 0.66
CA GLY A 173 12.48 28.33 1.52
C GLY A 173 12.98 27.20 2.44
N TYR A 174 12.61 25.94 2.19
CA TYR A 174 13.08 24.77 2.96
C TYR A 174 14.47 24.34 2.49
N THR A 175 15.49 25.09 2.89
CA THR A 175 16.88 24.90 2.44
C THR A 175 17.75 24.08 3.39
N ALA A 176 17.28 23.82 4.61
CA ALA A 176 18.03 22.97 5.54
C ALA A 176 18.10 21.51 5.02
N PRO A 177 19.23 20.82 5.28
CA PRO A 177 19.42 19.46 4.81
C PRO A 177 18.29 18.52 5.28
N GLY A 178 17.62 17.87 4.32
CA GLY A 178 16.57 16.90 4.59
C GLY A 178 15.16 17.45 4.72
N GLU A 179 14.95 18.72 5.07
CA GLU A 179 13.61 19.26 5.34
C GLU A 179 12.67 19.22 4.12
N ALA A 180 13.17 19.49 2.93
CA ALA A 180 12.36 19.51 1.73
C ALA A 180 11.77 18.11 1.36
N TYR A 181 12.37 17.03 1.82
CA TYR A 181 11.84 15.66 1.55
C TYR A 181 10.52 15.39 2.27
N HIS A 182 10.21 16.09 3.36
CA HIS A 182 8.92 15.95 4.03
C HIS A 182 7.75 16.27 3.10
N PHE A 183 7.94 17.13 2.09
CA PHE A 183 6.93 17.42 1.06
C PHE A 183 6.65 16.21 0.15
N ALA A 184 7.65 15.40 -0.17
CA ALA A 184 7.42 14.14 -0.88
C ALA A 184 6.56 13.17 -0.05
N PHE A 185 6.75 13.12 1.26
CA PHE A 185 5.92 12.31 2.16
C PHE A 185 4.49 12.88 2.30
N MET A 186 4.33 14.20 2.25
CA MET A 186 2.99 14.83 2.18
C MET A 186 2.26 14.46 0.88
N VAL A 187 2.96 14.40 -0.25
CA VAL A 187 2.40 13.92 -1.52
C VAL A 187 1.96 12.45 -1.40
N ALA A 188 2.74 11.62 -0.71
CA ALA A 188 2.35 10.24 -0.42
C ALA A 188 1.07 10.18 0.44
N CYS A 189 0.93 11.02 1.46
CA CYS A 189 -0.32 11.15 2.24
C CYS A 189 -1.50 11.52 1.34
N ALA A 190 -1.35 12.54 0.51
CA ALA A 190 -2.41 12.99 -0.39
C ALA A 190 -2.85 11.89 -1.37
N SER A 191 -1.89 11.12 -1.90
CA SER A 191 -2.19 9.99 -2.79
C SER A 191 -2.94 8.86 -2.09
N LEU A 192 -2.67 8.60 -0.80
CA LEU A 192 -3.44 7.63 -0.01
C LEU A 192 -4.86 8.12 0.28
N VAL A 193 -5.06 9.40 0.55
CA VAL A 193 -6.40 9.99 0.69
C VAL A 193 -7.20 9.80 -0.60
N LEU A 194 -6.59 10.05 -1.76
CA LEU A 194 -7.21 9.81 -3.05
C LEU A 194 -7.50 8.30 -3.26
N SER A 195 -6.57 7.43 -2.91
CA SER A 195 -6.72 5.98 -3.00
C SER A 195 -7.92 5.48 -2.20
N ILE A 196 -8.04 5.90 -0.93
CA ILE A 196 -9.16 5.48 -0.06
C ILE A 196 -10.49 6.10 -0.52
N ALA A 197 -10.47 7.33 -1.00
CA ALA A 197 -11.66 7.98 -1.56
C ALA A 197 -12.19 7.22 -2.78
N ILE A 198 -11.32 6.83 -3.72
CA ILE A 198 -11.67 6.00 -4.88
C ILE A 198 -12.21 4.64 -4.42
N TYR A 199 -11.53 3.97 -3.49
CA TYR A 199 -11.96 2.67 -2.95
C TYR A 199 -13.39 2.74 -2.43
N TYR A 200 -13.70 3.71 -1.58
CA TYR A 200 -15.05 3.83 -0.99
C TYR A 200 -16.09 4.36 -1.96
N ALA A 201 -15.75 5.30 -2.85
CA ALA A 201 -16.67 5.83 -3.85
C ALA A 201 -17.18 4.74 -4.81
N PHE A 202 -16.32 3.78 -5.16
CA PHE A 202 -16.67 2.71 -6.10
C PHE A 202 -16.86 1.34 -5.43
N ARG A 203 -16.93 1.28 -4.11
CA ARG A 203 -17.06 0.04 -3.32
C ARG A 203 -18.21 -0.84 -3.76
N GLY A 204 -19.31 -0.25 -4.21
CA GLY A 204 -20.48 -0.99 -4.71
C GLY A 204 -20.17 -1.94 -5.87
N THR A 205 -19.11 -1.69 -6.64
CA THR A 205 -18.71 -2.50 -7.80
C THR A 205 -17.94 -3.77 -7.45
N PHE A 206 -17.36 -3.86 -6.24
CA PHE A 206 -16.51 -4.98 -5.80
C PHE A 206 -16.78 -5.47 -4.37
N ARG A 207 -17.81 -4.94 -3.70
CA ARG A 207 -18.14 -5.28 -2.30
C ARG A 207 -18.28 -6.78 -2.05
N HIS A 208 -18.76 -7.52 -3.03
CA HIS A 208 -18.92 -8.98 -2.94
C HIS A 208 -17.60 -9.75 -2.77
N THR A 209 -16.46 -9.15 -3.12
CA THR A 209 -15.13 -9.74 -2.98
C THR A 209 -14.51 -9.53 -1.60
N GLU A 210 -15.06 -8.62 -0.77
CA GLU A 210 -14.49 -8.23 0.52
C GLU A 210 -14.53 -9.34 1.58
N ASP A 211 -15.54 -10.20 1.55
CA ASP A 211 -15.78 -11.24 2.57
C ASP A 211 -15.54 -12.67 2.05
N SER A 212 -14.99 -12.84 0.86
CA SER A 212 -14.80 -14.15 0.23
C SER A 212 -13.90 -15.08 1.05
N GLY A 213 -12.87 -14.56 1.72
CA GLY A 213 -12.00 -15.33 2.61
C GLY A 213 -12.73 -15.95 3.80
N LYS A 214 -13.65 -15.21 4.44
CA LYS A 214 -14.48 -15.74 5.54
C LYS A 214 -15.39 -16.89 5.12
N LYS A 215 -15.89 -16.86 3.88
CA LYS A 215 -16.74 -17.91 3.34
C LYS A 215 -15.95 -19.18 3.08
N ALA A 216 -14.73 -19.05 2.51
CA ALA A 216 -13.84 -20.18 2.27
C ALA A 216 -13.36 -20.82 3.59
N GLY A 217 -12.98 -20.04 4.60
CA GLY A 217 -12.58 -20.52 5.91
C GLY A 217 -13.71 -21.25 6.66
N LYS A 218 -14.96 -20.77 6.57
CA LYS A 218 -16.12 -21.45 7.15
C LYS A 218 -16.46 -22.75 6.42
N ALA A 219 -16.33 -22.79 5.09
CA ALA A 219 -16.55 -24.00 4.31
C ALA A 219 -15.49 -25.07 4.61
N ALA A 220 -14.21 -24.68 4.73
CA ALA A 220 -13.14 -25.60 5.11
C ALA A 220 -13.30 -26.15 6.53
N ALA A 221 -13.75 -25.32 7.49
CA ALA A 221 -14.01 -25.75 8.86
C ALA A 221 -15.21 -26.73 8.94
N ALA A 222 -16.25 -26.52 8.13
CA ALA A 222 -17.41 -27.40 8.09
C ALA A 222 -17.12 -28.78 7.46
N THR A 223 -16.11 -28.87 6.59
CA THR A 223 -15.68 -30.15 5.99
C THR A 223 -14.69 -30.92 6.87
N THR A 224 -14.19 -30.32 7.95
CA THR A 224 -13.21 -30.97 8.88
C THR A 224 -13.86 -31.51 10.16
N GLU A 225 -15.16 -31.28 10.39
CA GLU A 225 -15.86 -31.96 11.47
C GLU A 225 -16.12 -33.44 11.03
N PRO A 226 -15.48 -34.44 11.68
CA PRO A 226 -15.83 -35.82 11.42
C PRO A 226 -17.27 -36.06 11.91
N GLU A 227 -18.12 -36.63 11.05
CA GLU A 227 -19.37 -37.22 11.48
C GLU A 227 -19.03 -38.28 12.54
N LEU A 228 -19.25 -37.94 13.81
CA LEU A 228 -19.31 -38.93 14.87
C LEU A 228 -20.59 -39.74 14.63
N THR A 229 -20.44 -40.83 13.88
CA THR A 229 -21.42 -41.89 13.81
C THR A 229 -21.69 -42.38 15.24
N LYS A 230 -22.88 -42.08 15.74
CA LYS A 230 -23.44 -42.76 16.92
C LYS A 230 -23.81 -44.16 16.49
N GLU A 231 -23.01 -45.14 16.85
CA GLU A 231 -23.45 -46.52 17.08
C GLU A 231 -23.91 -46.71 18.52
#